data_af4fb0b7d010ab8372fad650adeb7b73
#
_entry.id   af4fb0b7d010ab8372fad650adeb7b73
#
_cell.length_a   1.000
_cell.length_b   1.000
_cell.length_c   1.000
_cell.angle_alpha   90.00
_cell.angle_beta   90.00
_cell.angle_gamma   90.00
#
_symmetry.space_group_name_H-M   'P 1'
#
loop_
_entity.id
_entity.type
_entity.pdbx_description
1 polymer ?
#
loop_
_entity_poly.entity_id
_entity_poly.type
_entity_poly.pdbx_seq_one_letter_code
_entity_poly.pdbx_strand_id
1 'polypeptide(L)'
;MGDFIYFTEEQKERANAVPIMDILKREHEEVERSGNEWRWKRHGSVTFRGNRWYRHSQQMGSHAIDFMQEFFGMSYPEAVTYLLDGETGQVIHGGSPPRETTGKKSVRPKEEKTTEEKEPKVLIPPEKNDTMKRVYAYLMQKRHISREVLSFFARQGILYESCLLYT
;
A
#
# COMPACT_ATOMS: atom_id res chain seq x y z
N MET A 1 15.76 24.35 -14.31
CA MET A 1 15.61 23.00 -14.89
C MET A 1 16.39 22.08 -13.98
N GLY A 2 15.72 21.15 -13.28
CA GLY A 2 16.37 20.28 -12.31
C GLY A 2 16.94 19.04 -13.00
N ASP A 3 18.11 18.60 -12.56
CA ASP A 3 18.69 17.34 -12.97
C ASP A 3 17.88 16.19 -12.37
N PHE A 4 17.57 15.19 -13.19
CA PHE A 4 16.83 14.01 -12.77
C PHE A 4 17.76 12.80 -12.73
N ILE A 5 17.77 12.06 -11.61
CA ILE A 5 18.54 10.84 -11.46
C ILE A 5 17.65 9.64 -11.79
N TYR A 6 18.03 8.91 -12.83
CA TYR A 6 17.34 7.70 -13.27
C TYR A 6 18.04 6.43 -12.76
N PHE A 7 17.27 5.51 -12.18
CA PHE A 7 17.72 4.18 -11.78
C PHE A 7 17.04 3.12 -12.65
N THR A 8 17.79 2.10 -13.04
CA THR A 8 17.23 0.97 -13.78
C THR A 8 16.32 0.14 -12.89
N GLU A 9 15.39 -0.65 -13.47
CA GLU A 9 14.51 -1.54 -12.69
C GLU A 9 15.34 -2.54 -11.87
N GLU A 10 16.42 -3.06 -12.41
CA GLU A 10 17.34 -3.95 -11.69
C GLU A 10 17.94 -3.27 -10.43
N GLN A 11 18.33 -2.01 -10.54
CA GLN A 11 18.83 -1.24 -9.39
C GLN A 11 17.73 -1.03 -8.34
N LYS A 12 16.51 -0.72 -8.77
CA LYS A 12 15.36 -0.55 -7.87
C LYS A 12 15.00 -1.85 -7.15
N GLU A 13 15.00 -2.98 -7.87
CA GLU A 13 14.76 -4.28 -7.30
C GLU A 13 15.83 -4.69 -6.28
N ARG A 14 17.11 -4.50 -6.62
CA ARG A 14 18.25 -4.74 -5.71
C ARG A 14 18.15 -3.88 -4.45
N ALA A 15 17.84 -2.61 -4.58
CA ALA A 15 17.65 -1.71 -3.44
C ALA A 15 16.47 -2.16 -2.56
N ASN A 16 15.35 -2.55 -3.16
CA ASN A 16 14.19 -3.07 -2.44
C ASN A 16 14.40 -4.47 -1.84
N ALA A 17 15.38 -5.23 -2.31
CA ALA A 17 15.72 -6.53 -1.76
C ALA A 17 16.54 -6.46 -0.46
N VAL A 18 17.10 -5.30 -0.13
CA VAL A 18 17.91 -5.10 1.10
C VAL A 18 17.06 -5.39 2.33
N PRO A 19 17.52 -6.26 3.26
CA PRO A 19 16.79 -6.55 4.48
C PRO A 19 16.72 -5.33 5.42
N ILE A 20 15.54 -5.05 5.98
CA ILE A 20 15.34 -3.95 6.94
C ILE A 20 16.23 -4.10 8.18
N MET A 21 16.51 -5.35 8.59
CA MET A 21 17.42 -5.63 9.68
C MET A 21 18.82 -5.06 9.45
N ASP A 22 19.33 -5.17 8.22
CA ASP A 22 20.69 -4.73 7.90
C ASP A 22 20.77 -3.20 7.84
N ILE A 23 19.70 -2.54 7.39
CA ILE A 23 19.55 -1.09 7.45
C ILE A 23 19.60 -0.62 8.90
N LEU A 24 18.76 -1.19 9.78
CA LEU A 24 18.71 -0.79 11.19
C LEU A 24 20.00 -1.07 11.94
N LYS A 25 20.73 -2.14 11.58
CA LYS A 25 22.08 -2.40 12.13
C LYS A 25 23.11 -1.35 11.69
N ARG A 26 23.08 -0.92 10.43
CA ARG A 26 23.96 0.16 9.93
C ARG A 26 23.71 1.48 10.66
N GLU A 27 22.46 1.75 10.97
CA GLU A 27 22.02 2.94 11.71
C GLU A 27 22.13 2.79 13.25
N HIS A 28 22.68 1.67 13.74
CA HIS A 28 22.82 1.37 15.17
C HIS A 28 21.50 1.42 15.96
N GLU A 29 20.39 1.10 15.29
CA GLU A 29 19.05 1.10 15.87
C GLU A 29 18.76 -0.23 16.59
N GLU A 30 18.09 -0.14 17.73
CA GLU A 30 17.72 -1.31 18.51
C GLU A 30 16.44 -1.98 18.01
N VAL A 31 16.50 -3.29 17.89
CA VAL A 31 15.38 -4.13 17.48
C VAL A 31 15.10 -5.22 18.51
N GLU A 32 13.85 -5.64 18.59
CA GLU A 32 13.44 -6.76 19.43
C GLU A 32 12.66 -7.81 18.64
N ARG A 33 12.73 -9.05 19.05
CA ARG A 33 11.98 -10.12 18.41
C ARG A 33 10.54 -10.13 18.91
N SER A 34 9.59 -10.16 17.97
CA SER A 34 8.14 -10.24 18.23
C SER A 34 7.53 -11.41 17.46
N GLY A 35 7.56 -12.60 18.04
CA GLY A 35 7.09 -13.82 17.35
C GLY A 35 7.93 -14.16 16.11
N ASN A 36 7.31 -14.18 14.94
CA ASN A 36 7.96 -14.45 13.65
C ASN A 36 8.51 -13.20 12.95
N GLU A 37 8.34 -12.04 13.55
CA GLU A 37 8.75 -10.73 13.02
C GLU A 37 9.71 -10.06 13.98
N TRP A 38 10.33 -8.98 13.50
CA TRP A 38 11.15 -8.09 14.31
C TRP A 38 10.41 -6.78 14.51
N ARG A 39 10.57 -6.16 15.67
CA ARG A 39 10.00 -4.85 15.99
C ARG A 39 11.12 -3.85 16.21
N TRP A 40 10.94 -2.67 15.65
CA TRP A 40 11.86 -1.57 15.86
C TRP A 40 11.53 -0.85 17.18
N LYS A 41 12.45 -0.82 18.14
CA LYS A 41 12.19 -0.26 19.47
C LYS A 41 11.86 1.24 19.43
N ARG A 42 12.58 2.01 18.62
CA ARG A 42 12.33 3.45 18.47
C ARG A 42 10.94 3.76 17.91
N HIS A 43 10.44 2.91 17.06
CA HIS A 43 9.11 2.99 16.45
C HIS A 43 8.31 1.72 16.75
N GLY A 44 7.84 1.53 17.98
CA GLY A 44 7.21 0.30 18.47
C GLY A 44 5.97 -0.18 17.70
N SER A 45 5.39 0.67 16.83
CA SER A 45 4.32 0.28 15.90
C SER A 45 4.83 -0.31 14.58
N VAL A 46 6.17 -0.33 14.37
CA VAL A 46 6.79 -0.85 13.14
C VAL A 46 7.30 -2.24 13.38
N THR A 47 6.80 -3.20 12.60
CA THR A 47 7.31 -4.57 12.50
C THR A 47 7.89 -4.81 11.11
N PHE A 48 8.85 -5.73 11.01
CA PHE A 48 9.45 -6.06 9.73
C PHE A 48 9.88 -7.52 9.66
N ARG A 49 9.90 -8.04 8.43
CA ARG A 49 10.36 -9.39 8.12
C ARG A 49 11.07 -9.39 6.76
N GLY A 50 12.37 -9.73 6.76
CA GLY A 50 13.21 -9.63 5.57
C GLY A 50 13.28 -8.18 5.08
N ASN A 51 12.91 -7.94 3.83
CA ASN A 51 12.89 -6.63 3.16
C ASN A 51 11.57 -5.89 3.25
N ARG A 52 10.58 -6.41 3.97
CA ARG A 52 9.26 -5.80 4.14
C ARG A 52 9.08 -5.28 5.56
N TRP A 53 8.45 -4.11 5.67
CA TRP A 53 8.05 -3.52 6.92
C TRP A 53 6.56 -3.18 6.93
N TYR A 54 5.99 -3.07 8.13
CA TYR A 54 4.60 -2.69 8.33
C TYR A 54 4.48 -1.81 9.58
N ARG A 55 3.79 -0.68 9.45
CA ARG A 55 3.47 0.25 10.55
C ARG A 55 2.02 0.09 10.95
N HIS A 56 1.78 -0.53 12.10
CA HIS A 56 0.43 -0.85 12.58
C HIS A 56 -0.43 0.38 12.86
N SER A 57 0.16 1.48 13.35
CA SER A 57 -0.57 2.71 13.69
C SER A 57 -1.19 3.42 12.48
N GLN A 58 -0.61 3.25 11.30
CA GLN A 58 -1.07 3.89 10.05
C GLN A 58 -1.56 2.88 9.01
N GLN A 59 -1.49 1.59 9.33
CA GLN A 59 -1.88 0.49 8.43
C GLN A 59 -1.17 0.56 7.06
N MET A 60 0.09 0.97 7.07
CA MET A 60 0.90 1.08 5.86
C MET A 60 2.16 0.21 5.96
N GLY A 61 2.64 -0.25 4.83
CA GLY A 61 3.84 -1.06 4.75
C GLY A 61 4.35 -1.15 3.32
N SER A 62 5.65 -1.36 3.18
CA SER A 62 6.31 -1.39 1.89
C SER A 62 7.68 -2.08 1.99
N HIS A 63 8.61 -1.70 1.13
CA HIS A 63 9.96 -2.24 1.02
C HIS A 63 11.03 -1.23 1.51
N ALA A 64 12.30 -1.57 1.28
CA ALA A 64 13.43 -0.84 1.84
C ALA A 64 13.54 0.62 1.36
N ILE A 65 13.24 0.92 0.10
CA ILE A 65 13.30 2.30 -0.40
C ILE A 65 12.32 3.20 0.34
N ASP A 66 11.05 2.79 0.43
CA ASP A 66 10.02 3.56 1.14
C ASP A 66 10.33 3.66 2.65
N PHE A 67 11.01 2.64 3.22
CA PHE A 67 11.46 2.68 4.60
C PHE A 67 12.44 3.83 4.85
N MET A 68 13.41 4.00 3.94
CA MET A 68 14.39 5.09 4.03
C MET A 68 13.73 6.47 3.86
N GLN A 69 12.77 6.58 2.96
CA GLN A 69 12.03 7.83 2.77
C GLN A 69 11.16 8.20 3.97
N GLU A 70 10.40 7.23 4.51
CA GLU A 70 9.44 7.47 5.60
C GLU A 70 10.11 7.74 6.94
N PHE A 71 11.18 7.00 7.28
CA PHE A 71 11.76 7.05 8.62
C PHE A 71 13.06 7.85 8.72
N PHE A 72 13.81 7.95 7.63
CA PHE A 72 15.08 8.68 7.58
C PHE A 72 14.99 9.99 6.77
N GLY A 73 13.82 10.26 6.17
CA GLY A 73 13.57 11.51 5.44
C GLY A 73 14.41 11.68 4.18
N MET A 74 14.96 10.60 3.65
CA MET A 74 15.77 10.63 2.44
C MET A 74 14.90 10.84 1.20
N SER A 75 15.39 11.57 0.22
CA SER A 75 14.77 11.61 -1.10
C SER A 75 14.90 10.25 -1.80
N TYR A 76 14.05 9.97 -2.78
CA TYR A 76 14.11 8.71 -3.53
C TYR A 76 15.49 8.38 -4.09
N PRO A 77 16.21 9.30 -4.77
CA PRO A 77 17.56 9.04 -5.27
C PRO A 77 18.58 8.75 -4.16
N GLU A 78 18.50 9.48 -3.06
CA GLU A 78 19.37 9.26 -1.90
C GLU A 78 19.13 7.89 -1.27
N ALA A 79 17.87 7.50 -1.09
CA ALA A 79 17.50 6.21 -0.55
C ALA A 79 18.02 5.05 -1.40
N VAL A 80 17.85 5.13 -2.74
CA VAL A 80 18.35 4.09 -3.65
C VAL A 80 19.89 4.04 -3.64
N THR A 81 20.55 5.18 -3.70
CA THR A 81 22.03 5.25 -3.63
C THR A 81 22.57 4.70 -2.32
N TYR A 82 21.92 5.01 -1.19
CA TYR A 82 22.30 4.49 0.12
C TYR A 82 22.16 2.97 0.20
N LEU A 83 21.05 2.42 -0.29
CA LEU A 83 20.78 0.99 -0.27
C LEU A 83 21.68 0.18 -1.20
N LEU A 84 22.21 0.81 -2.25
CA LEU A 84 23.16 0.22 -3.20
C LEU A 84 24.63 0.53 -2.85
N ASP A 85 24.92 0.90 -1.61
CA ASP A 85 26.28 1.19 -1.13
C ASP A 85 27.03 2.26 -1.95
N GLY A 86 26.29 3.29 -2.40
CA GLY A 86 26.85 4.43 -3.14
C GLY A 86 26.79 4.32 -4.67
N GLU A 87 26.15 3.26 -5.20
CA GLU A 87 25.90 3.15 -6.64
C GLU A 87 24.89 4.23 -7.07
N THR A 88 25.33 5.19 -7.88
CA THR A 88 24.48 6.30 -8.33
C THR A 88 23.77 5.96 -9.64
N GLY A 89 22.55 6.47 -9.80
CA GLY A 89 21.82 6.37 -11.06
C GLY A 89 22.40 7.27 -12.16
N GLN A 90 21.86 7.16 -13.35
CA GLN A 90 22.24 8.01 -14.48
C GLN A 90 21.61 9.39 -14.33
N VAL A 91 22.43 10.45 -14.41
CA VAL A 91 21.95 11.83 -14.42
C VAL A 91 21.47 12.18 -15.83
N ILE A 92 20.18 12.48 -15.96
CA ILE A 92 19.59 12.94 -17.22
C ILE A 92 19.44 14.46 -17.16
N HIS A 93 20.22 15.17 -17.95
CA HIS A 93 20.13 16.62 -18.12
C HIS A 93 19.02 16.96 -19.12
N GLY A 94 17.97 17.67 -18.68
CA GLY A 94 17.04 18.35 -19.60
C GLY A 94 15.96 17.47 -20.27
N GLY A 95 15.69 16.26 -19.78
CA GLY A 95 14.63 15.39 -20.27
C GLY A 95 13.49 15.22 -19.27
N SER A 96 12.24 15.17 -19.73
CA SER A 96 11.13 14.66 -18.92
C SER A 96 11.39 13.18 -18.62
N PRO A 97 11.16 12.72 -17.37
CA PRO A 97 11.36 11.32 -17.04
C PRO A 97 10.49 10.44 -17.94
N PRO A 98 10.96 9.24 -18.33
CA PRO A 98 10.09 8.27 -18.98
C PRO A 98 8.86 8.05 -18.11
N ARG A 99 7.68 8.26 -18.66
CA ARG A 99 6.41 8.10 -17.97
C ARG A 99 6.20 6.61 -17.67
N GLU A 100 6.78 6.12 -16.59
CA GLU A 100 6.44 4.81 -16.07
C GLU A 100 5.06 4.92 -15.40
N THR A 101 4.10 4.25 -15.97
CA THR A 101 2.78 4.04 -15.38
C THR A 101 2.92 3.09 -14.20
N THR A 102 3.35 3.60 -13.06
CA THR A 102 3.32 2.85 -11.80
C THR A 102 1.90 2.80 -11.28
N GLY A 103 1.14 1.84 -11.78
CA GLY A 103 -0.10 1.43 -11.14
C GLY A 103 0.22 0.83 -9.76
N LYS A 104 -0.06 1.58 -8.69
CA LYS A 104 -0.08 1.03 -7.33
C LYS A 104 -1.09 -0.12 -7.26
N LYS A 105 -0.62 -1.35 -7.36
CA LYS A 105 -1.40 -2.53 -6.97
C LYS A 105 -0.64 -3.24 -5.87
N SER A 106 -1.17 -3.15 -4.67
CA SER A 106 -0.90 -4.07 -3.58
C SER A 106 -1.09 -5.51 -4.08
N VAL A 107 -0.01 -6.24 -4.30
CA VAL A 107 -0.06 -7.63 -4.78
C VAL A 107 0.00 -8.56 -3.59
N ARG A 108 -1.12 -9.21 -3.28
CA ARG A 108 -1.12 -10.50 -2.59
C ARG A 108 -0.62 -11.57 -3.59
N PRO A 109 0.27 -12.49 -3.21
CA PRO A 109 0.68 -13.55 -4.10
C PRO A 109 -0.53 -14.48 -4.36
N LYS A 110 -0.92 -14.59 -5.61
CA LYS A 110 -1.85 -15.61 -6.10
C LYS A 110 -1.13 -16.38 -7.20
N GLU A 111 -1.17 -17.67 -7.03
CA GLU A 111 -0.61 -18.70 -7.90
C GLU A 111 -0.92 -18.46 -9.39
N GLU A 112 0.06 -18.82 -10.23
CA GLU A 112 0.00 -18.77 -11.68
C GLU A 112 -1.18 -19.56 -12.24
N LYS A 113 -2.02 -18.91 -13.01
CA LYS A 113 -2.86 -19.54 -14.04
C LYS A 113 -2.92 -18.66 -15.27
N THR A 114 -2.34 -19.18 -16.32
CA THR A 114 -2.60 -19.05 -17.76
C THR A 114 -3.36 -17.82 -18.27
N THR A 115 -2.68 -17.15 -19.19
CA THR A 115 -3.10 -16.04 -20.05
C THR A 115 -4.40 -16.35 -20.79
N GLU A 116 -5.47 -15.63 -20.46
CA GLU A 116 -6.59 -15.37 -21.34
C GLU A 116 -6.89 -13.87 -21.28
N GLU A 117 -6.94 -13.24 -22.45
CA GLU A 117 -7.36 -11.86 -22.66
C GLU A 117 -8.73 -11.63 -22.00
N LYS A 118 -8.77 -10.75 -21.00
CA LYS A 118 -10.05 -10.37 -20.36
C LYS A 118 -10.44 -8.97 -20.80
N GLU A 119 -11.55 -8.90 -21.51
CA GLU A 119 -12.34 -7.71 -21.79
C GLU A 119 -12.57 -6.86 -20.52
N PRO A 120 -12.76 -5.52 -20.64
CA PRO A 120 -12.95 -4.64 -19.49
C PRO A 120 -14.16 -5.11 -18.66
N LYS A 121 -13.91 -5.50 -17.41
CA LYS A 121 -14.97 -5.90 -16.49
C LYS A 121 -15.86 -4.70 -16.18
N VAL A 122 -17.03 -4.68 -16.75
CA VAL A 122 -18.12 -3.78 -16.37
C VAL A 122 -18.50 -4.09 -14.93
N LEU A 123 -18.43 -3.07 -14.06
CA LEU A 123 -18.84 -3.19 -12.67
C LEU A 123 -20.37 -3.34 -12.63
N ILE A 124 -20.85 -4.56 -12.46
CA ILE A 124 -22.27 -4.84 -12.28
C ILE A 124 -22.56 -4.70 -10.79
N PRO A 125 -23.35 -3.68 -10.37
CA PRO A 125 -23.75 -3.56 -8.97
C PRO A 125 -24.61 -4.78 -8.57
N PRO A 126 -24.48 -5.26 -7.31
CA PRO A 126 -25.25 -6.40 -6.85
C PRO A 126 -26.76 -6.10 -6.89
N GLU A 127 -27.55 -7.15 -7.06
CA GLU A 127 -29.00 -7.03 -7.10
C GLU A 127 -29.56 -6.41 -5.82
N LYS A 128 -30.55 -5.54 -5.98
CA LYS A 128 -31.21 -4.88 -4.86
C LYS A 128 -32.17 -5.85 -4.16
N ASN A 129 -32.13 -5.86 -2.85
CA ASN A 129 -33.09 -6.63 -2.06
C ASN A 129 -34.42 -5.84 -1.95
N ASP A 130 -35.54 -6.55 -1.85
CA ASP A 130 -36.88 -5.96 -1.71
C ASP A 130 -37.07 -5.17 -0.41
N THR A 131 -36.25 -5.46 0.60
CA THR A 131 -36.34 -4.78 1.91
C THR A 131 -35.01 -4.16 2.30
N MET A 132 -35.09 -3.04 3.01
CA MET A 132 -33.92 -2.33 3.55
C MET A 132 -33.79 -2.44 5.09
N LYS A 133 -34.45 -3.44 5.69
CA LYS A 133 -34.55 -3.56 7.16
C LYS A 133 -33.20 -3.66 7.85
N ARG A 134 -32.27 -4.44 7.30
CA ARG A 134 -30.95 -4.70 7.89
C ARG A 134 -30.07 -3.44 7.80
N VAL A 135 -30.08 -2.77 6.64
CA VAL A 135 -29.32 -1.54 6.41
C VAL A 135 -29.81 -0.44 7.35
N TYR A 136 -31.13 -0.26 7.47
CA TYR A 136 -31.70 0.73 8.41
C TYR A 136 -31.36 0.39 9.87
N ALA A 137 -31.53 -0.85 10.29
CA ALA A 137 -31.18 -1.29 11.64
C ALA A 137 -29.70 -1.03 11.95
N TYR A 138 -28.79 -1.41 11.06
CA TYR A 138 -27.36 -1.20 11.24
C TYR A 138 -26.99 0.30 11.30
N LEU A 139 -27.47 1.08 10.34
CA LEU A 139 -27.09 2.50 10.24
C LEU A 139 -27.70 3.33 11.38
N MET A 140 -28.91 3.02 11.82
CA MET A 140 -29.54 3.70 12.96
C MET A 140 -28.93 3.27 14.29
N GLN A 141 -28.74 1.97 14.54
CA GLN A 141 -28.33 1.47 15.85
C GLN A 141 -26.81 1.53 16.06
N LYS A 142 -26.02 1.23 15.04
CA LYS A 142 -24.54 1.20 15.13
C LYS A 142 -23.86 2.50 14.70
N ARG A 143 -24.44 3.22 13.77
CA ARG A 143 -23.86 4.44 13.20
C ARG A 143 -24.60 5.73 13.61
N HIS A 144 -25.72 5.59 14.33
CA HIS A 144 -26.53 6.72 14.84
C HIS A 144 -26.97 7.72 13.77
N ILE A 145 -27.22 7.23 12.55
CA ILE A 145 -27.69 8.06 11.43
C ILE A 145 -29.21 8.16 11.54
N SER A 146 -29.75 9.38 11.42
CA SER A 146 -31.19 9.59 11.51
C SER A 146 -31.96 8.92 10.37
N ARG A 147 -33.19 8.47 10.67
CA ARG A 147 -34.07 7.83 9.69
C ARG A 147 -34.38 8.71 8.48
N GLU A 148 -34.45 10.02 8.69
CA GLU A 148 -34.76 10.99 7.64
C GLU A 148 -33.66 11.02 6.58
N VAL A 149 -32.39 11.07 7.01
CA VAL A 149 -31.22 11.01 6.13
C VAL A 149 -31.19 9.72 5.34
N LEU A 150 -31.42 8.57 6.00
CA LEU A 150 -31.46 7.28 5.33
C LEU A 150 -32.58 7.20 4.29
N SER A 151 -33.79 7.74 4.63
CA SER A 151 -34.91 7.77 3.72
C SER A 151 -34.67 8.66 2.52
N PHE A 152 -33.94 9.76 2.69
CA PHE A 152 -33.53 10.61 1.58
C PHE A 152 -32.64 9.87 0.59
N PHE A 153 -31.57 9.23 1.05
CA PHE A 153 -30.65 8.48 0.18
C PHE A 153 -31.29 7.23 -0.45
N ALA A 154 -32.20 6.59 0.27
CA ALA A 154 -32.97 5.47 -0.27
C ALA A 154 -33.88 5.89 -1.42
N ARG A 155 -34.58 7.03 -1.30
CA ARG A 155 -35.43 7.58 -2.39
C ARG A 155 -34.63 7.99 -3.61
N GLN A 156 -33.40 8.46 -3.42
CA GLN A 156 -32.47 8.80 -4.52
C GLN A 156 -31.86 7.54 -5.20
N GLY A 157 -32.14 6.34 -4.68
CA GLY A 157 -31.57 5.11 -5.21
C GLY A 157 -30.07 4.91 -4.94
N ILE A 158 -29.46 5.80 -4.14
CA ILE A 158 -28.05 5.76 -3.78
C ILE A 158 -27.79 4.73 -2.68
N LEU A 159 -28.76 4.56 -1.78
CA LEU A 159 -28.72 3.58 -0.68
C LEU A 159 -29.69 2.44 -1.00
N TYR A 160 -29.17 1.20 -1.01
CA TYR A 160 -29.97 -0.01 -1.16
C TYR A 160 -29.34 -1.18 -0.39
N GLU A 161 -30.14 -2.16 -0.04
CA GLU A 161 -29.68 -3.40 0.57
C GLU A 161 -29.44 -4.43 -0.52
N SER A 162 -28.29 -5.12 -0.47
CA SER A 162 -28.00 -6.26 -1.34
C SER A 162 -27.80 -7.50 -0.49
N CYS A 163 -28.22 -8.65 -0.98
CA CYS A 163 -27.99 -9.93 -0.30
C CYS A 163 -26.61 -10.45 -0.70
N LEU A 164 -25.59 -10.11 0.08
CA LEU A 164 -24.29 -10.78 -0.02
C LEU A 164 -24.33 -12.03 0.86
N LEU A 165 -24.56 -13.18 0.24
CA LEU A 165 -24.31 -14.46 0.87
C LEU A 165 -22.80 -14.68 0.90
N TYR A 166 -22.19 -14.51 2.07
CA TYR A 166 -20.84 -15.02 2.32
C TYR A 166 -20.97 -16.54 2.53
N THR A 167 -20.53 -17.30 1.55
CA THR A 167 -20.21 -18.72 1.71
C THR A 167 -18.75 -18.89 2.05
#